data_1b87b7fa04ea6872356632cc4083b7e3
#
_entry.id   1b87b7fa04ea6872356632cc4083b7e3
#
_cell.length_a   1.000
_cell.length_b   1.000
_cell.length_c   1.000
_cell.angle_alpha   90.00
_cell.angle_beta   90.00
_cell.angle_gamma   90.00
#
_symmetry.space_group_name_H-M   'P 1'
#
loop_
_entity.id
_entity.type
_entity.pdbx_description
1 polymer ?
#
loop_
_entity_poly.entity_id
_entity_poly.type
_entity_poly.pdbx_seq_one_letter_code
_entity_poly.pdbx_strand_id
1 'polypeptide(L)'
;AEKVKAIAGERAGRKLLRGKQYMQGVKEYLEEWMKSRQNGTLKNDRVAVKRFLALLGDSQNMPLDMVTSEHARRFMEKELERVSSGTVKNLTDCLRAAFNRAIDGKLIGSNPFHRVTPGKLDKTDKHERRAFTMEEAKRLTEILPGEWPDMVRVCLYTGGQRLGDIAKLKWEQINLEGGLIAMTTEKTKRRMNKPIISSLKDVLKRRYEGRVSDYVFPLAAMKHAQADNTSGKLSLEFHELLKEHGFIENMNNAPRHGDRRRQADLSFHSLRATAVTALRLAGVPSDLCRVIVGHDSEEIERVYFRPDSAAIAEAMKHLSL
;
A
#
# COMPACT_ATOMS: atom_id res chain seq x y z
N ALA A 1 -21.22 31.29 30.60
CA ALA A 1 -22.67 31.02 30.43
C ALA A 1 -23.23 31.65 29.13
N GLU A 2 -22.86 32.89 28.76
CA GLU A 2 -23.33 33.55 27.52
C GLU A 2 -22.82 32.91 26.24
N LYS A 3 -21.52 32.51 26.16
CA LYS A 3 -20.98 31.79 25.01
C LYS A 3 -21.68 30.44 24.78
N VAL A 4 -22.07 29.74 25.82
CA VAL A 4 -22.81 28.48 25.72
C VAL A 4 -24.24 28.70 25.23
N LYS A 5 -24.89 29.79 25.68
CA LYS A 5 -26.22 30.18 25.20
C LYS A 5 -26.19 30.62 23.73
N ALA A 6 -25.17 31.38 23.31
CA ALA A 6 -25.03 31.81 21.93
C ALA A 6 -24.84 30.60 20.99
N ILE A 7 -23.98 29.64 21.36
CA ILE A 7 -23.76 28.40 20.62
C ILE A 7 -25.05 27.55 20.58
N ALA A 8 -25.80 27.49 21.65
CA ALA A 8 -27.08 26.78 21.70
C ALA A 8 -28.15 27.46 20.83
N GLY A 9 -28.19 28.80 20.80
CA GLY A 9 -29.11 29.58 19.96
C GLY A 9 -28.80 29.44 18.46
N GLU A 10 -27.52 29.49 18.08
CA GLU A 10 -27.09 29.23 16.70
C GLU A 10 -27.41 27.79 16.24
N ARG A 11 -27.27 26.81 17.14
CA ARG A 11 -27.63 25.41 16.89
C ARG A 11 -29.12 25.21 16.71
N ALA A 12 -29.94 25.84 17.53
CA ALA A 12 -31.39 25.82 17.40
C ALA A 12 -31.85 26.45 16.08
N GLY A 13 -31.26 27.58 15.68
CA GLY A 13 -31.55 28.23 14.40
C GLY A 13 -31.14 27.39 13.19
N ARG A 14 -29.98 26.71 13.23
CA ARG A 14 -29.58 25.79 12.19
C ARG A 14 -30.45 24.53 12.11
N LYS A 15 -30.92 24.04 13.25
CA LYS A 15 -31.84 22.90 13.35
C LYS A 15 -33.19 23.17 12.69
N LEU A 16 -33.71 24.40 12.86
CA LEU A 16 -34.96 24.85 12.24
C LEU A 16 -34.84 25.05 10.71
N LEU A 17 -33.66 25.44 10.21
CA LEU A 17 -33.45 25.77 8.80
C LEU A 17 -33.14 24.57 7.90
N ARG A 18 -32.76 23.41 8.45
CA ARG A 18 -32.21 22.29 7.65
C ARG A 18 -32.85 20.91 7.83
N GLY A 19 -33.93 20.75 8.59
CA GLY A 19 -34.70 19.51 8.68
C GLY A 19 -33.92 18.27 9.21
N LYS A 20 -34.41 17.07 8.92
CA LYS A 20 -33.90 15.77 9.41
C LYS A 20 -32.40 15.49 9.17
N GLN A 21 -31.74 16.14 8.23
CA GLN A 21 -30.34 15.91 7.87
C GLN A 21 -29.32 16.24 8.99
N TYR A 22 -29.69 17.17 9.94
CA TYR A 22 -28.81 17.52 11.06
C TYR A 22 -28.85 16.56 12.25
N MET A 23 -29.72 15.57 12.20
CA MET A 23 -29.92 14.63 13.31
C MET A 23 -29.20 13.28 13.09
N GLN A 24 -28.44 13.13 11.98
CA GLN A 24 -27.74 11.87 11.72
C GLN A 24 -26.67 11.62 12.81
N GLY A 25 -26.73 10.44 13.44
CA GLY A 25 -25.79 10.03 14.46
C GLY A 25 -24.42 9.70 13.87
N VAL A 26 -23.36 9.86 14.65
CA VAL A 26 -21.98 9.56 14.23
C VAL A 26 -21.85 8.14 13.69
N LYS A 27 -22.40 7.16 14.39
CA LYS A 27 -22.36 5.75 14.00
C LYS A 27 -23.04 5.53 12.67
N GLU A 28 -24.29 5.98 12.55
CA GLU A 28 -25.08 5.85 11.33
C GLU A 28 -24.37 6.46 10.12
N TYR A 29 -23.86 7.69 10.27
CA TYR A 29 -23.11 8.38 9.23
C TYR A 29 -21.86 7.60 8.79
N LEU A 30 -21.03 7.15 9.73
CA LEU A 30 -19.78 6.45 9.41
C LEU A 30 -20.06 5.08 8.78
N GLU A 31 -21.12 4.38 9.17
CA GLU A 31 -21.54 3.12 8.56
C GLU A 31 -22.05 3.33 7.13
N GLU A 32 -22.81 4.40 6.88
CA GLU A 32 -23.26 4.78 5.55
C GLU A 32 -22.07 5.21 4.66
N TRP A 33 -21.17 6.02 5.19
CA TRP A 33 -19.96 6.41 4.49
C TRP A 33 -19.13 5.19 4.07
N MET A 34 -18.97 4.18 4.95
CA MET A 34 -18.26 2.95 4.60
C MET A 34 -18.90 2.18 3.44
N LYS A 35 -20.23 2.21 3.30
CA LYS A 35 -20.93 1.56 2.16
C LYS A 35 -20.57 2.22 0.82
N SER A 36 -20.24 3.52 0.82
CA SER A 36 -19.85 4.26 -0.38
C SER A 36 -18.38 4.03 -0.78
N ARG A 37 -17.58 3.32 0.03
CA ARG A 37 -16.15 3.13 -0.19
C ARG A 37 -15.85 1.93 -1.09
N GLN A 38 -14.86 2.09 -1.95
CA GLN A 38 -14.39 0.99 -2.82
C GLN A 38 -13.41 0.07 -2.06
N ASN A 39 -13.33 -1.18 -2.49
CA ASN A 39 -12.62 -2.27 -1.80
C ASN A 39 -11.16 -2.01 -1.40
N GLY A 40 -10.40 -1.16 -2.11
CA GLY A 40 -8.96 -0.98 -1.86
C GLY A 40 -8.59 -0.35 -0.51
N THR A 41 -9.44 0.53 0.05
CA THR A 41 -9.20 1.21 1.33
C THR A 41 -10.13 0.73 2.44
N LEU A 42 -11.19 0.01 2.09
CA LEU A 42 -12.29 -0.37 2.97
C LEU A 42 -11.83 -1.09 4.26
N LYS A 43 -10.75 -1.90 4.19
CA LYS A 43 -10.21 -2.59 5.37
C LYS A 43 -9.68 -1.60 6.42
N ASN A 44 -8.93 -0.59 5.98
CA ASN A 44 -8.37 0.44 6.87
C ASN A 44 -9.49 1.35 7.39
N ASP A 45 -10.44 1.71 6.52
CA ASP A 45 -11.59 2.53 6.89
C ASP A 45 -12.43 1.82 7.97
N ARG A 46 -12.71 0.52 7.83
CA ARG A 46 -13.41 -0.29 8.86
C ARG A 46 -12.68 -0.30 10.19
N VAL A 47 -11.36 -0.44 10.18
CA VAL A 47 -10.56 -0.43 11.41
C VAL A 47 -10.64 0.95 12.07
N ALA A 48 -10.47 2.03 11.30
CA ALA A 48 -10.53 3.39 11.82
C ALA A 48 -11.90 3.71 12.43
N VAL A 49 -12.98 3.41 11.71
CA VAL A 49 -14.37 3.62 12.16
C VAL A 49 -14.67 2.81 13.41
N LYS A 50 -14.36 1.49 13.40
CA LYS A 50 -14.60 0.61 14.55
C LYS A 50 -13.90 1.12 15.82
N ARG A 51 -12.64 1.54 15.70
CA ARG A 51 -11.84 2.02 16.83
C ARG A 51 -12.33 3.40 17.32
N PHE A 52 -12.75 4.27 16.41
CA PHE A 52 -13.30 5.57 16.79
C PHE A 52 -14.65 5.44 17.49
N LEU A 53 -15.55 4.60 16.98
CA LEU A 53 -16.83 4.31 17.65
C LEU A 53 -16.63 3.67 19.03
N ALA A 54 -15.65 2.77 19.16
CA ALA A 54 -15.28 2.18 20.45
C ALA A 54 -14.72 3.23 21.45
N LEU A 55 -14.02 4.26 20.97
CA LEU A 55 -13.58 5.37 21.81
C LEU A 55 -14.77 6.20 22.32
N LEU A 56 -15.76 6.45 21.44
CA LEU A 56 -16.95 7.24 21.80
C LEU A 56 -17.88 6.49 22.78
N GLY A 57 -17.84 5.15 22.79
CA GLY A 57 -18.67 4.33 23.68
C GLY A 57 -20.16 4.67 23.52
N ASP A 58 -20.83 5.01 24.63
CA ASP A 58 -22.25 5.36 24.63
C ASP A 58 -22.58 6.62 23.80
N SER A 59 -21.59 7.49 23.60
CA SER A 59 -21.73 8.70 22.77
C SER A 59 -21.67 8.44 21.27
N GLN A 60 -21.52 7.18 20.80
CA GLN A 60 -21.43 6.86 19.36
C GLN A 60 -22.68 7.27 18.54
N ASN A 61 -23.81 7.44 19.20
CA ASN A 61 -25.07 7.87 18.57
C ASN A 61 -25.33 9.38 18.70
N MET A 62 -24.39 10.16 19.26
CA MET A 62 -24.53 11.62 19.32
C MET A 62 -24.62 12.22 17.91
N PRO A 63 -25.26 13.42 17.76
CA PRO A 63 -25.26 14.12 16.47
C PRO A 63 -23.86 14.32 15.91
N LEU A 64 -23.71 14.20 14.59
CA LEU A 64 -22.42 14.25 13.91
C LEU A 64 -21.66 15.57 14.14
N ASP A 65 -22.39 16.69 14.27
CA ASP A 65 -21.85 18.02 14.52
C ASP A 65 -21.35 18.22 15.97
N MET A 66 -21.63 17.27 16.87
CA MET A 66 -21.13 17.26 18.26
C MET A 66 -19.72 16.64 18.36
N VAL A 67 -19.21 16.02 17.30
CA VAL A 67 -17.82 15.53 17.28
C VAL A 67 -16.87 16.74 17.23
N THR A 68 -15.99 16.83 18.22
CA THR A 68 -15.05 17.93 18.36
C THR A 68 -13.61 17.50 18.04
N SER A 69 -12.71 18.46 17.86
CA SER A 69 -11.27 18.19 17.73
C SER A 69 -10.68 17.50 18.97
N GLU A 70 -11.34 17.65 20.14
CA GLU A 70 -10.94 16.93 21.35
C GLU A 70 -11.16 15.42 21.24
N HIS A 71 -12.32 14.99 20.68
CA HIS A 71 -12.55 13.57 20.39
C HIS A 71 -11.50 13.02 19.41
N ALA A 72 -11.12 13.80 18.41
CA ALA A 72 -10.10 13.41 17.44
C ALA A 72 -8.69 13.31 18.06
N ARG A 73 -8.32 14.24 18.97
CA ARG A 73 -7.05 14.16 19.71
C ARG A 73 -7.00 12.96 20.65
N ARG A 74 -8.03 12.74 21.44
CA ARG A 74 -8.13 11.56 22.33
C ARG A 74 -8.04 10.24 21.53
N PHE A 75 -8.65 10.19 20.36
CA PHE A 75 -8.50 9.03 19.46
C PHE A 75 -7.05 8.82 19.05
N MET A 76 -6.38 9.87 18.60
CA MET A 76 -4.98 9.82 18.20
C MET A 76 -4.07 9.37 19.36
N GLU A 77 -4.21 9.94 20.54
CA GLU A 77 -3.42 9.62 21.73
C GLU A 77 -3.60 8.16 22.14
N LYS A 78 -4.84 7.70 22.26
CA LYS A 78 -5.14 6.30 22.59
C LYS A 78 -4.58 5.30 21.58
N GLU A 79 -4.62 5.65 20.29
CA GLU A 79 -4.06 4.78 19.25
C GLU A 79 -2.52 4.79 19.24
N LEU A 80 -1.86 5.89 19.64
CA LEU A 80 -0.39 5.96 19.80
C LEU A 80 0.13 5.01 20.87
N GLU A 81 -0.66 4.70 21.89
CA GLU A 81 -0.30 3.69 22.89
C GLU A 81 -0.27 2.27 22.32
N ARG A 82 -1.02 2.01 21.24
CA ARG A 82 -1.25 0.65 20.70
C ARG A 82 -0.49 0.35 19.43
N VAL A 83 -0.37 1.34 18.53
CA VAL A 83 0.19 1.15 17.19
C VAL A 83 1.19 2.25 16.85
N SER A 84 1.98 2.03 15.78
CA SER A 84 2.98 3.01 15.34
C SER A 84 2.34 4.33 14.89
N SER A 85 3.08 5.43 15.02
CA SER A 85 2.68 6.76 14.58
C SER A 85 2.24 6.81 13.11
N GLY A 86 2.89 6.02 12.24
CA GLY A 86 2.48 5.85 10.83
C GLY A 86 1.11 5.19 10.68
N THR A 87 0.79 4.20 11.53
CA THR A 87 -0.53 3.55 11.54
C THR A 87 -1.58 4.52 12.07
N VAL A 88 -1.28 5.28 13.14
CA VAL A 88 -2.17 6.31 13.69
C VAL A 88 -2.48 7.36 12.64
N LYS A 89 -1.44 7.82 11.91
CA LYS A 89 -1.63 8.76 10.81
C LYS A 89 -2.62 8.22 9.78
N ASN A 90 -2.48 6.96 9.35
CA ASN A 90 -3.40 6.34 8.40
C ASN A 90 -4.83 6.27 8.94
N LEU A 91 -5.02 5.90 10.21
CA LEU A 91 -6.35 5.84 10.84
C LEU A 91 -7.00 7.23 10.92
N THR A 92 -6.24 8.26 11.31
CA THR A 92 -6.72 9.64 11.34
C THR A 92 -7.02 10.19 9.96
N ASP A 93 -6.22 9.83 8.93
CA ASP A 93 -6.47 10.22 7.54
C ASP A 93 -7.77 9.58 6.99
N CYS A 94 -8.07 8.32 7.34
CA CYS A 94 -9.35 7.68 7.01
C CYS A 94 -10.54 8.45 7.61
N LEU A 95 -10.48 8.77 8.90
CA LEU A 95 -11.55 9.54 9.57
C LEU A 95 -11.63 10.96 9.02
N ARG A 96 -10.50 11.61 8.74
CA ARG A 96 -10.48 12.93 8.09
C ARG A 96 -11.21 12.90 6.75
N ALA A 97 -11.00 11.85 5.94
CA ALA A 97 -11.71 11.70 4.68
C ALA A 97 -13.24 11.55 4.87
N ALA A 98 -13.68 10.79 5.90
CA ALA A 98 -15.09 10.67 6.24
C ALA A 98 -15.69 12.02 6.61
N PHE A 99 -15.05 12.76 7.51
CA PHE A 99 -15.55 14.07 7.97
C PHE A 99 -15.43 15.18 6.90
N ASN A 100 -14.48 15.10 5.95
CA ASN A 100 -14.48 15.97 4.78
C ASN A 100 -15.71 15.71 3.91
N ARG A 101 -16.08 14.45 3.70
CA ARG A 101 -17.31 14.10 2.97
C ARG A 101 -18.57 14.65 3.67
N ALA A 102 -18.57 14.70 5.00
CA ALA A 102 -19.66 15.32 5.76
C ALA A 102 -19.74 16.84 5.55
N ILE A 103 -18.59 17.52 5.40
CA ILE A 103 -18.57 18.95 5.04
C ILE A 103 -19.13 19.15 3.63
N ASP A 104 -18.67 18.37 2.65
CA ASP A 104 -19.14 18.44 1.26
C ASP A 104 -20.65 18.23 1.18
N GLY A 105 -21.18 17.31 2.02
CA GLY A 105 -22.61 17.06 2.19
C GLY A 105 -23.34 18.11 3.03
N LYS A 106 -22.65 19.15 3.51
CA LYS A 106 -23.19 20.21 4.38
C LYS A 106 -23.82 19.68 5.68
N LEU A 107 -23.38 18.52 6.16
CA LEU A 107 -23.84 17.92 7.40
C LEU A 107 -23.18 18.57 8.64
N ILE A 108 -21.93 19.03 8.50
CA ILE A 108 -21.14 19.70 9.54
C ILE A 108 -20.44 20.93 8.97
N GLY A 109 -20.09 21.88 9.83
CA GLY A 109 -19.40 23.11 9.43
C GLY A 109 -17.87 23.02 9.40
N SER A 110 -17.28 22.06 10.13
CA SER A 110 -15.84 21.90 10.21
C SER A 110 -15.45 20.43 10.47
N ASN A 111 -14.27 20.05 10.00
CA ASN A 111 -13.75 18.68 10.20
C ASN A 111 -13.04 18.58 11.56
N PRO A 112 -13.49 17.74 12.50
CA PRO A 112 -12.84 17.57 13.80
C PRO A 112 -11.42 16.99 13.68
N PHE A 113 -11.12 16.26 12.60
CA PHE A 113 -9.80 15.69 12.31
C PHE A 113 -8.90 16.64 11.50
N HIS A 114 -9.35 17.88 11.21
CA HIS A 114 -8.52 18.87 10.54
C HIS A 114 -7.31 19.22 11.42
N ARG A 115 -6.09 19.09 10.87
CA ARG A 115 -4.82 19.32 11.59
C ARG A 115 -4.55 18.40 12.81
N VAL A 116 -5.36 17.36 13.04
CA VAL A 116 -5.03 16.34 14.04
C VAL A 116 -4.09 15.33 13.38
N THR A 117 -2.82 15.45 13.70
CA THR A 117 -1.75 14.56 13.20
C THR A 117 -0.88 14.15 14.38
N PRO A 118 -0.39 12.90 14.42
CA PRO A 118 0.69 12.57 15.32
C PRO A 118 1.82 13.59 15.09
N GLY A 119 2.45 14.05 16.17
CA GLY A 119 3.60 14.96 16.08
C GLY A 119 4.67 14.46 15.08
N LYS A 120 5.87 15.05 15.07
CA LYS A 120 6.94 14.53 14.20
C LYS A 120 7.00 13.03 14.38
N LEU A 121 6.72 12.27 13.28
CA LEU A 121 6.81 10.82 13.26
C LEU A 121 8.15 10.45 13.89
N ASP A 122 8.13 9.73 15.00
CA ASP A 122 9.36 9.26 15.60
C ASP A 122 10.06 8.37 14.56
N LYS A 123 11.19 8.85 14.04
CA LYS A 123 11.96 8.13 13.02
C LYS A 123 12.50 6.83 13.57
N THR A 124 12.63 6.70 14.89
CA THR A 124 13.05 5.47 15.55
C THR A 124 12.01 4.36 15.46
N ASP A 125 10.73 4.69 15.22
CA ASP A 125 9.64 3.73 15.00
C ASP A 125 9.63 3.15 13.56
N LYS A 126 10.44 3.69 12.65
CA LYS A 126 10.55 3.15 11.29
C LYS A 126 11.56 2.02 11.27
N HIS A 127 11.06 0.80 11.26
CA HIS A 127 11.87 -0.33 10.86
C HIS A 127 12.22 -0.20 9.37
N GLU A 128 13.48 0.12 9.07
CA GLU A 128 13.95 0.23 7.69
C GLU A 128 14.16 -1.19 7.14
N ARG A 129 13.40 -1.52 6.11
CA ARG A 129 13.64 -2.75 5.34
C ARG A 129 14.90 -2.58 4.52
N ARG A 130 15.82 -3.53 4.62
CA ARG A 130 16.99 -3.57 3.77
C ARG A 130 16.67 -4.11 2.37
N ALA A 131 17.53 -3.82 1.43
CA ALA A 131 17.59 -4.52 0.15
C ALA A 131 18.23 -5.91 0.33
N PHE A 132 17.94 -6.85 -0.56
CA PHE A 132 18.79 -8.02 -0.74
C PHE A 132 20.09 -7.59 -1.41
N THR A 133 21.21 -8.26 -1.12
CA THR A 133 22.37 -8.20 -1.99
C THR A 133 22.07 -8.96 -3.29
N MET A 134 22.86 -8.74 -4.33
CA MET A 134 22.66 -9.48 -5.59
C MET A 134 22.96 -10.98 -5.42
N GLU A 135 23.90 -11.33 -4.54
CA GLU A 135 24.22 -12.71 -4.16
C GLU A 135 23.04 -13.36 -3.42
N GLU A 136 22.43 -12.65 -2.47
CA GLU A 136 21.23 -13.13 -1.79
C GLU A 136 20.08 -13.32 -2.77
N ALA A 137 19.87 -12.36 -3.68
CA ALA A 137 18.83 -12.46 -4.70
C ALA A 137 19.07 -13.63 -5.67
N LYS A 138 20.32 -13.87 -6.07
CA LYS A 138 20.71 -15.05 -6.85
C LYS A 138 20.41 -16.33 -6.08
N ARG A 139 20.85 -16.43 -4.82
CA ARG A 139 20.58 -17.58 -3.97
C ARG A 139 19.09 -17.88 -3.85
N LEU A 140 18.22 -16.86 -3.71
CA LEU A 140 16.77 -17.07 -3.71
C LEU A 140 16.30 -17.80 -5.00
N THR A 141 16.89 -17.49 -6.15
CA THR A 141 16.50 -18.14 -7.41
C THR A 141 17.02 -19.58 -7.57
N GLU A 142 17.93 -20.01 -6.71
CA GLU A 142 18.49 -21.36 -6.70
C GLU A 142 17.79 -22.29 -5.71
N ILE A 143 17.37 -21.76 -4.55
CA ILE A 143 16.90 -22.58 -3.45
C ILE A 143 15.39 -22.55 -3.22
N LEU A 144 14.68 -21.50 -3.69
CA LEU A 144 13.23 -21.42 -3.46
C LEU A 144 12.47 -22.46 -4.29
N PRO A 145 11.37 -23.03 -3.77
CA PRO A 145 10.57 -24.02 -4.48
C PRO A 145 9.58 -23.39 -5.47
N GLY A 146 9.07 -24.25 -6.38
CA GLY A 146 7.91 -23.95 -7.23
C GLY A 146 8.10 -22.76 -8.17
N GLU A 147 7.20 -21.80 -8.13
CA GLU A 147 7.23 -20.62 -9.02
C GLU A 147 8.13 -19.49 -8.49
N TRP A 148 8.55 -19.54 -7.22
CA TRP A 148 9.27 -18.45 -6.57
C TRP A 148 10.59 -18.05 -7.24
N PRO A 149 11.43 -18.98 -7.72
CA PRO A 149 12.66 -18.63 -8.43
C PRO A 149 12.40 -17.71 -9.62
N ASP A 150 11.43 -18.07 -10.45
CA ASP A 150 11.08 -17.29 -11.63
C ASP A 150 10.32 -16.01 -11.30
N MET A 151 9.51 -16.00 -10.24
CA MET A 151 8.88 -14.78 -9.73
C MET A 151 9.91 -13.76 -9.25
N VAL A 152 10.99 -14.20 -8.58
CA VAL A 152 12.11 -13.36 -8.17
C VAL A 152 12.83 -12.80 -9.40
N ARG A 153 13.17 -13.65 -10.38
CA ARG A 153 13.82 -13.22 -11.63
C ARG A 153 12.97 -12.21 -12.40
N VAL A 154 11.69 -12.52 -12.64
CA VAL A 154 10.78 -11.62 -13.36
C VAL A 154 10.59 -10.31 -12.59
N CYS A 155 10.49 -10.35 -11.26
CA CYS A 155 10.43 -9.14 -10.44
C CYS A 155 11.65 -8.25 -10.67
N LEU A 156 12.87 -8.79 -10.54
CA LEU A 156 14.10 -8.01 -10.69
C LEU A 156 14.26 -7.52 -12.13
N TYR A 157 14.11 -8.39 -13.12
CA TYR A 157 14.32 -8.07 -14.54
C TYR A 157 13.27 -7.10 -15.11
N THR A 158 12.15 -6.91 -14.43
CA THR A 158 11.16 -5.87 -14.76
C THR A 158 11.31 -4.60 -13.93
N GLY A 159 12.37 -4.48 -13.12
CA GLY A 159 12.66 -3.30 -12.29
C GLY A 159 11.97 -3.31 -10.92
N GLY A 160 11.84 -4.48 -10.29
CA GLY A 160 11.33 -4.59 -8.91
C GLY A 160 9.81 -4.39 -8.82
N GLN A 161 9.02 -5.06 -9.66
CA GLN A 161 7.57 -4.93 -9.65
C GLN A 161 6.93 -5.53 -8.39
N ARG A 162 5.73 -5.07 -8.04
CA ARG A 162 5.04 -5.53 -6.82
C ARG A 162 4.62 -6.99 -6.94
N LEU A 163 4.61 -7.72 -5.83
CA LEU A 163 4.24 -9.13 -5.77
C LEU A 163 2.87 -9.42 -6.44
N GLY A 164 1.86 -8.57 -6.19
CA GLY A 164 0.56 -8.74 -6.81
C GLY A 164 0.56 -8.54 -8.33
N ASP A 165 1.39 -7.62 -8.84
CA ASP A 165 1.51 -7.38 -10.28
C ASP A 165 2.23 -8.56 -10.98
N ILE A 166 3.25 -9.14 -10.32
CA ILE A 166 3.94 -10.34 -10.80
C ILE A 166 3.02 -11.58 -10.76
N ALA A 167 2.33 -11.81 -9.65
CA ALA A 167 1.44 -12.96 -9.48
C ALA A 167 0.32 -13.01 -10.51
N LYS A 168 -0.15 -11.85 -10.98
CA LYS A 168 -1.25 -11.73 -11.96
C LYS A 168 -0.78 -11.49 -13.39
N LEU A 169 0.52 -11.59 -13.67
CA LEU A 169 1.05 -11.39 -15.02
C LEU A 169 0.46 -12.43 -15.97
N LYS A 170 -0.12 -11.98 -17.08
CA LYS A 170 -0.74 -12.82 -18.10
C LYS A 170 0.10 -12.86 -19.38
N TRP A 171 -0.04 -13.95 -20.13
CA TRP A 171 0.62 -14.12 -21.41
C TRP A 171 0.16 -13.09 -22.46
N GLU A 172 -1.08 -12.66 -22.44
CA GLU A 172 -1.62 -11.60 -23.32
C GLU A 172 -0.89 -10.25 -23.18
N GLN A 173 -0.21 -10.04 -22.04
CA GLN A 173 0.55 -8.82 -21.76
C GLN A 173 1.99 -8.90 -22.30
N ILE A 174 2.42 -10.07 -22.80
CA ILE A 174 3.80 -10.36 -23.18
C ILE A 174 3.92 -10.54 -24.68
N ASN A 175 4.63 -9.63 -25.33
CA ASN A 175 5.04 -9.77 -26.71
C ASN A 175 6.51 -10.20 -26.76
N LEU A 176 6.74 -11.53 -26.86
CA LEU A 176 8.09 -12.12 -26.90
C LEU A 176 8.86 -11.74 -28.17
N GLU A 177 8.18 -11.57 -29.31
CA GLU A 177 8.78 -11.17 -30.58
C GLU A 177 9.12 -9.68 -30.58
N GLY A 178 8.18 -8.84 -30.18
CA GLY A 178 8.39 -7.40 -30.04
C GLY A 178 9.21 -6.98 -28.82
N GLY A 179 9.59 -7.93 -27.95
CA GLY A 179 10.47 -7.68 -26.80
C GLY A 179 9.87 -6.77 -25.74
N LEU A 180 8.55 -6.81 -25.50
CA LEU A 180 7.86 -5.91 -24.57
C LEU A 180 6.85 -6.64 -23.67
N ILE A 181 6.74 -6.19 -22.42
CA ILE A 181 5.66 -6.54 -21.50
C ILE A 181 4.82 -5.29 -21.23
N ALA A 182 3.53 -5.33 -21.56
CA ALA A 182 2.56 -4.28 -21.26
C ALA A 182 1.92 -4.53 -19.88
N MET A 183 2.48 -3.94 -18.83
CA MET A 183 1.97 -4.09 -17.46
C MET A 183 1.06 -2.93 -17.07
N THR A 184 -0.05 -3.24 -16.40
CA THR A 184 -0.87 -2.23 -15.71
C THR A 184 -0.82 -2.52 -14.22
N THR A 185 -0.27 -1.59 -13.44
CA THR A 185 -0.17 -1.78 -11.98
C THR A 185 -1.55 -1.73 -11.35
N GLU A 186 -1.83 -2.65 -10.43
CA GLU A 186 -3.12 -2.72 -9.76
C GLU A 186 -3.38 -1.51 -8.88
N LYS A 187 -2.38 -1.09 -8.12
CA LYS A 187 -2.50 -0.03 -7.11
C LYS A 187 -2.69 1.36 -7.71
N THR A 188 -1.99 1.67 -8.80
CA THR A 188 -1.96 3.03 -9.37
C THR A 188 -2.60 3.12 -10.75
N LYS A 189 -3.07 1.97 -11.29
CA LYS A 189 -3.63 1.84 -12.66
C LYS A 189 -2.72 2.39 -13.76
N ARG A 190 -1.43 2.49 -13.47
CA ARG A 190 -0.43 3.00 -14.41
C ARG A 190 -0.08 1.92 -15.42
N ARG A 191 -0.13 2.27 -16.70
CA ARG A 191 0.40 1.44 -17.79
C ARG A 191 1.90 1.66 -17.92
N MET A 192 2.64 0.59 -18.06
CA MET A 192 4.09 0.58 -18.22
C MET A 192 4.45 -0.46 -19.28
N ASN A 193 5.31 -0.06 -20.22
CA ASN A 193 5.93 -0.99 -21.16
C ASN A 193 7.32 -1.32 -20.62
N LYS A 194 7.59 -2.61 -20.39
CA LYS A 194 8.87 -3.12 -19.89
C LYS A 194 9.59 -3.84 -21.02
N PRO A 195 10.79 -3.40 -21.40
CA PRO A 195 11.61 -4.15 -22.35
C PRO A 195 11.94 -5.54 -21.78
N ILE A 196 11.92 -6.54 -22.68
CA ILE A 196 12.32 -7.91 -22.35
C ILE A 196 13.81 -8.05 -22.68
N ILE A 197 14.66 -7.91 -21.66
CA ILE A 197 16.10 -8.19 -21.77
C ILE A 197 16.34 -9.70 -21.97
N SER A 198 17.52 -10.09 -22.44
CA SER A 198 17.85 -11.50 -22.76
C SER A 198 17.56 -12.46 -21.60
N SER A 199 18.04 -12.14 -20.40
CA SER A 199 17.82 -12.97 -19.20
C SER A 199 16.33 -13.14 -18.86
N LEU A 200 15.51 -12.11 -19.08
CA LEU A 200 14.05 -12.19 -18.89
C LEU A 200 13.40 -13.03 -20.00
N LYS A 201 13.90 -12.90 -21.24
CA LYS A 201 13.39 -13.66 -22.40
C LYS A 201 13.53 -15.15 -22.20
N ASP A 202 14.66 -15.60 -21.65
CA ASP A 202 14.93 -17.02 -21.39
C ASP A 202 13.97 -17.61 -20.34
N VAL A 203 13.73 -16.86 -19.26
CA VAL A 203 12.75 -17.25 -18.25
C VAL A 203 11.34 -17.35 -18.86
N LEU A 204 10.93 -16.34 -19.61
CA LEU A 204 9.59 -16.29 -20.19
C LEU A 204 9.38 -17.36 -21.25
N LYS A 205 10.37 -17.64 -22.11
CA LYS A 205 10.31 -18.71 -23.11
C LYS A 205 10.11 -20.08 -22.45
N ARG A 206 10.98 -20.43 -21.49
CA ARG A 206 10.86 -21.69 -20.75
C ARG A 206 9.49 -21.87 -20.12
N ARG A 207 8.95 -20.82 -19.50
CA ARG A 207 7.61 -20.87 -18.90
C ARG A 207 6.48 -20.91 -19.94
N TYR A 208 6.68 -20.29 -21.10
CA TYR A 208 5.70 -20.31 -22.17
C TYR A 208 5.57 -21.70 -22.81
N GLU A 209 6.68 -22.42 -22.98
CA GLU A 209 6.70 -23.80 -23.47
C GLU A 209 5.93 -24.75 -22.54
N GLY A 210 6.05 -24.58 -21.23
CA GLY A 210 5.32 -25.34 -20.21
C GLY A 210 4.02 -24.72 -19.72
N ARG A 211 3.42 -23.78 -20.48
CA ARG A 211 2.22 -23.05 -20.01
C ARG A 211 0.98 -23.95 -19.94
N VAL A 212 0.26 -23.81 -18.83
CA VAL A 212 -1.00 -24.54 -18.54
C VAL A 212 -2.18 -23.60 -18.28
N SER A 213 -1.96 -22.29 -18.32
CA SER A 213 -3.01 -21.27 -18.08
C SER A 213 -2.66 -19.95 -18.77
N ASP A 214 -3.60 -18.97 -18.71
CA ASP A 214 -3.36 -17.62 -19.19
C ASP A 214 -2.34 -16.84 -18.35
N TYR A 215 -2.06 -17.30 -17.13
CA TYR A 215 -1.11 -16.66 -16.21
C TYR A 215 0.29 -17.21 -16.39
N VAL A 216 1.28 -16.32 -16.27
CA VAL A 216 2.70 -16.72 -16.23
C VAL A 216 3.01 -17.55 -14.97
N PHE A 217 2.31 -17.24 -13.87
CA PHE A 217 2.44 -17.88 -12.56
C PHE A 217 1.07 -18.38 -12.06
N PRO A 218 0.57 -19.52 -12.57
CA PRO A 218 -0.78 -19.99 -12.28
C PRO A 218 -1.03 -20.27 -10.80
N LEU A 219 -0.07 -20.83 -10.06
CA LEU A 219 -0.22 -21.11 -8.62
C LEU A 219 -0.27 -19.80 -7.81
N ALA A 220 0.59 -18.84 -8.14
CA ALA A 220 0.58 -17.53 -7.50
C ALA A 220 -0.70 -16.76 -7.81
N ALA A 221 -1.19 -16.79 -9.05
CA ALA A 221 -2.45 -16.17 -9.46
C ALA A 221 -3.64 -16.77 -8.70
N MET A 222 -3.70 -18.08 -8.57
CA MET A 222 -4.74 -18.79 -7.81
C MET A 222 -4.72 -18.37 -6.32
N LYS A 223 -3.55 -18.39 -5.68
CA LYS A 223 -3.40 -17.96 -4.27
C LYS A 223 -3.79 -16.50 -4.07
N HIS A 224 -3.46 -15.64 -5.03
CA HIS A 224 -3.84 -14.24 -5.00
C HIS A 224 -5.37 -14.07 -5.08
N ALA A 225 -6.05 -14.77 -5.99
CA ALA A 225 -7.49 -14.74 -6.15
C ALA A 225 -8.22 -15.25 -4.89
N GLN A 226 -7.75 -16.34 -4.28
CA GLN A 226 -8.30 -16.91 -3.04
C GLN A 226 -8.14 -16.01 -1.80
N ALA A 227 -7.30 -14.99 -1.88
CA ALA A 227 -7.06 -14.01 -0.81
C ALA A 227 -7.74 -12.67 -1.09
N ASP A 228 -8.96 -12.66 -1.63
CA ASP A 228 -9.72 -11.47 -2.01
C ASP A 228 -8.90 -10.50 -2.91
N ASN A 229 -8.18 -11.06 -3.87
CA ASN A 229 -7.28 -10.33 -4.75
C ASN A 229 -6.21 -9.51 -3.99
N THR A 230 -5.69 -10.06 -2.90
CA THR A 230 -4.58 -9.46 -2.14
C THR A 230 -3.34 -10.36 -2.16
N SER A 231 -2.17 -9.76 -2.03
CA SER A 231 -0.90 -10.50 -1.96
C SER A 231 -0.59 -11.04 -0.55
N GLY A 232 -1.54 -11.00 0.38
CA GLY A 232 -1.30 -11.32 1.79
C GLY A 232 -0.80 -12.74 2.00
N LYS A 233 -1.46 -13.75 1.39
CA LYS A 233 -1.07 -15.17 1.48
C LYS A 233 0.31 -15.41 0.85
N LEU A 234 0.56 -14.86 -0.34
CA LEU A 234 1.86 -14.96 -1.01
C LEU A 234 2.97 -14.26 -0.23
N SER A 235 2.68 -13.10 0.36
CA SER A 235 3.64 -12.39 1.19
C SER A 235 4.01 -13.15 2.45
N LEU A 236 3.05 -13.85 3.06
CA LEU A 236 3.28 -14.73 4.21
C LEU A 236 4.11 -15.95 3.82
N GLU A 237 3.76 -16.63 2.71
CA GLU A 237 4.50 -17.78 2.20
C GLU A 237 5.95 -17.41 1.90
N PHE A 238 6.17 -16.30 1.20
CA PHE A 238 7.54 -15.82 0.94
C PHE A 238 8.31 -15.51 2.22
N HIS A 239 7.65 -14.95 3.22
CA HIS A 239 8.24 -14.68 4.53
C HIS A 239 8.68 -15.98 5.23
N GLU A 240 7.82 -17.02 5.23
CA GLU A 240 8.18 -18.32 5.83
C GLU A 240 9.36 -18.97 5.08
N LEU A 241 9.39 -18.89 3.75
CA LEU A 241 10.52 -19.37 2.96
C LEU A 241 11.83 -18.61 3.29
N LEU A 242 11.78 -17.30 3.45
CA LEU A 242 12.96 -16.52 3.86
C LEU A 242 13.47 -16.96 5.24
N LYS A 243 12.58 -17.30 6.16
CA LYS A 243 12.90 -17.79 7.48
C LYS A 243 13.49 -19.21 7.45
N GLU A 244 12.86 -20.11 6.70
CA GLU A 244 13.30 -21.49 6.52
C GLU A 244 14.74 -21.56 5.95
N HIS A 245 15.05 -20.68 5.02
CA HIS A 245 16.36 -20.63 4.37
C HIS A 245 17.37 -19.66 5.01
N GLY A 246 17.06 -19.13 6.21
CA GLY A 246 17.99 -18.34 7.03
C GLY A 246 18.29 -16.92 6.53
N PHE A 247 17.42 -16.32 5.72
CA PHE A 247 17.57 -14.92 5.30
C PHE A 247 17.08 -13.93 6.35
N ILE A 248 16.17 -14.36 7.22
CA ILE A 248 15.64 -13.58 8.32
C ILE A 248 15.65 -14.41 9.60
N GLU A 249 15.89 -13.74 10.72
CA GLU A 249 15.89 -14.40 12.01
C GLU A 249 14.50 -14.83 12.44
N ASN A 250 14.46 -15.87 13.27
CA ASN A 250 13.23 -16.34 13.90
C ASN A 250 12.84 -15.39 15.04
N MET A 251 12.05 -14.38 14.74
CA MET A 251 11.69 -13.29 15.64
C MET A 251 10.66 -13.66 16.73
N ASN A 252 10.43 -14.96 17.00
CA ASN A 252 9.38 -15.41 17.91
C ASN A 252 9.60 -15.00 19.38
N ASN A 253 10.83 -14.64 19.80
CA ASN A 253 11.19 -14.46 21.21
C ASN A 253 11.40 -13.01 21.67
N ALA A 254 11.16 -12.02 20.82
CA ALA A 254 11.42 -10.67 21.24
C ALA A 254 10.14 -9.95 21.71
N PRO A 255 10.21 -9.09 22.76
CA PRO A 255 9.06 -8.45 23.35
C PRO A 255 8.28 -7.60 22.33
N ARG A 256 6.96 -7.76 22.32
CA ARG A 256 6.05 -6.91 21.55
C ARG A 256 5.70 -5.70 22.40
N HIS A 257 5.79 -4.52 21.83
CA HIS A 257 5.26 -3.31 22.46
C HIS A 257 3.87 -3.05 21.89
N GLY A 258 2.82 -3.37 22.65
CA GLY A 258 1.42 -3.25 22.21
C GLY A 258 1.06 -4.18 21.03
N ASP A 259 0.13 -3.73 20.17
CA ASP A 259 -0.29 -4.42 18.94
C ASP A 259 0.72 -4.27 17.78
N ARG A 260 1.93 -3.77 18.06
CA ARG A 260 2.96 -3.53 17.02
C ARG A 260 3.47 -4.86 16.50
N ARG A 261 3.22 -5.12 15.22
CA ARG A 261 3.81 -6.27 14.53
C ARG A 261 5.28 -5.97 14.27
N ARG A 262 6.17 -6.90 14.65
CA ARG A 262 7.53 -6.88 14.16
C ARG A 262 7.51 -7.04 12.65
N GLN A 263 8.21 -6.16 11.96
CA GLN A 263 8.42 -6.27 10.54
C GLN A 263 9.77 -6.95 10.33
N ALA A 264 9.82 -7.97 9.48
CA ALA A 264 11.08 -8.52 9.04
C ALA A 264 11.84 -7.51 8.16
N ASP A 265 13.16 -7.53 8.25
CA ASP A 265 14.05 -6.67 7.46
C ASP A 265 13.90 -6.92 5.96
N LEU A 266 13.56 -8.13 5.59
CA LEU A 266 13.39 -8.58 4.22
C LEU A 266 11.95 -9.04 3.95
N SER A 267 11.51 -8.77 2.74
CA SER A 267 10.23 -9.21 2.19
C SER A 267 10.33 -9.23 0.65
N PHE A 268 9.32 -9.73 -0.05
CA PHE A 268 9.29 -9.62 -1.52
C PHE A 268 9.45 -8.17 -2.00
N HIS A 269 8.92 -7.20 -1.25
CA HIS A 269 9.09 -5.78 -1.58
C HIS A 269 10.55 -5.30 -1.48
N SER A 270 11.41 -5.99 -0.74
CA SER A 270 12.85 -5.70 -0.68
C SER A 270 13.54 -5.91 -2.02
N LEU A 271 13.02 -6.78 -2.91
CA LEU A 271 13.52 -6.93 -4.29
C LEU A 271 13.40 -5.63 -5.09
N ARG A 272 12.39 -4.80 -4.78
CA ARG A 272 12.26 -3.48 -5.40
C ARG A 272 13.38 -2.53 -4.93
N ALA A 273 13.73 -2.57 -3.65
CA ALA A 273 14.89 -1.82 -3.13
C ALA A 273 16.19 -2.36 -3.71
N THR A 274 16.31 -3.69 -3.88
CA THR A 274 17.44 -4.33 -4.56
C THR A 274 17.60 -3.82 -6.00
N ALA A 275 16.52 -3.80 -6.78
CA ALA A 275 16.54 -3.31 -8.16
C ALA A 275 16.98 -1.84 -8.24
N VAL A 276 16.41 -0.98 -7.39
CA VAL A 276 16.80 0.44 -7.32
C VAL A 276 18.26 0.60 -6.93
N THR A 277 18.71 -0.13 -5.91
CA THR A 277 20.09 -0.06 -5.42
C THR A 277 21.08 -0.54 -6.50
N ALA A 278 20.81 -1.65 -7.15
CA ALA A 278 21.66 -2.19 -8.23
C ALA A 278 21.76 -1.20 -9.40
N LEU A 279 20.63 -0.64 -9.86
CA LEU A 279 20.63 0.36 -10.95
C LEU A 279 21.42 1.61 -10.58
N ARG A 280 21.27 2.11 -9.36
CA ARG A 280 21.99 3.31 -8.89
C ARG A 280 23.47 3.07 -8.72
N LEU A 281 23.87 1.93 -8.18
CA LEU A 281 25.28 1.54 -8.07
C LEU A 281 25.93 1.37 -9.45
N ALA A 282 25.17 0.96 -10.46
CA ALA A 282 25.61 0.90 -11.85
C ALA A 282 25.62 2.27 -12.56
N GLY A 283 25.36 3.39 -11.84
CA GLY A 283 25.41 4.73 -12.40
C GLY A 283 24.15 5.16 -13.16
N VAL A 284 23.06 4.38 -13.12
CA VAL A 284 21.80 4.75 -13.80
C VAL A 284 21.20 6.00 -13.14
N PRO A 285 20.87 7.05 -13.91
CA PRO A 285 20.29 8.28 -13.37
C PRO A 285 18.99 8.03 -12.59
N SER A 286 18.77 8.80 -11.52
CA SER A 286 17.60 8.67 -10.65
C SER A 286 16.27 8.66 -11.41
N ASP A 287 16.14 9.54 -12.39
CA ASP A 287 14.90 9.70 -13.16
C ASP A 287 14.62 8.46 -14.00
N LEU A 288 15.67 7.87 -14.61
CA LEU A 288 15.55 6.62 -15.35
C LEU A 288 15.22 5.45 -14.39
N CYS A 289 15.86 5.38 -13.22
CA CYS A 289 15.51 4.41 -12.19
C CYS A 289 14.02 4.49 -11.81
N ARG A 290 13.48 5.68 -11.63
CA ARG A 290 12.05 5.88 -11.30
C ARG A 290 11.14 5.37 -12.40
N VAL A 291 11.47 5.62 -13.67
CA VAL A 291 10.71 5.11 -14.81
C VAL A 291 10.76 3.58 -14.87
N ILE A 292 11.96 3.00 -14.71
CA ILE A 292 12.14 1.54 -14.69
C ILE A 292 11.35 0.90 -13.56
N VAL A 293 11.44 1.44 -12.36
CA VAL A 293 10.78 0.91 -11.16
C VAL A 293 9.28 1.22 -11.16
N GLY A 294 8.84 2.28 -11.84
CA GLY A 294 7.46 2.74 -11.87
C GLY A 294 7.06 3.44 -10.58
N HIS A 295 7.94 4.29 -10.02
CA HIS A 295 7.58 5.18 -8.92
C HIS A 295 6.78 6.37 -9.46
N ASP A 296 5.64 6.66 -8.81
CA ASP A 296 4.91 7.92 -9.00
C ASP A 296 5.58 8.99 -8.15
N SER A 297 6.52 9.72 -8.74
CA SER A 297 7.01 10.94 -8.14
C SER A 297 6.86 12.07 -9.15
N GLU A 298 6.12 13.06 -8.73
CA GLU A 298 5.90 14.39 -9.28
C GLU A 298 5.52 14.51 -10.78
N GLU A 299 4.45 15.21 -11.02
CA GLU A 299 3.94 15.57 -12.35
C GLU A 299 5.01 16.23 -13.25
N ILE A 300 5.99 16.88 -12.64
CA ILE A 300 7.07 17.61 -13.32
C ILE A 300 7.98 16.66 -14.10
N GLU A 301 8.36 15.50 -13.56
CA GLU A 301 9.25 14.56 -14.25
C GLU A 301 8.56 13.86 -15.43
N ARG A 302 7.25 13.64 -15.35
CA ARG A 302 6.45 13.06 -16.46
C ARG A 302 6.44 13.94 -17.71
N VAL A 303 6.59 15.24 -17.55
CA VAL A 303 6.51 16.20 -18.66
C VAL A 303 7.83 16.26 -19.44
N TYR A 304 8.98 16.14 -18.75
CA TYR A 304 10.29 16.42 -19.35
C TYR A 304 11.15 15.19 -19.63
N PHE A 305 10.97 14.09 -18.87
CA PHE A 305 11.80 12.89 -19.03
C PHE A 305 11.00 11.72 -19.62
N ARG A 306 11.32 11.38 -20.88
CA ARG A 306 10.67 10.30 -21.62
C ARG A 306 11.72 9.42 -22.30
N PRO A 307 12.38 8.52 -21.51
CA PRO A 307 13.35 7.61 -22.09
C PRO A 307 12.66 6.68 -23.09
N ASP A 308 13.34 6.39 -24.19
CA ASP A 308 12.91 5.39 -25.13
C ASP A 308 13.11 3.95 -24.59
N SER A 309 12.57 2.98 -25.29
CA SER A 309 12.67 1.59 -24.89
C SER A 309 14.11 1.06 -24.91
N ALA A 310 14.96 1.60 -25.76
CA ALA A 310 16.36 1.19 -25.84
C ALA A 310 17.16 1.62 -24.61
N ALA A 311 16.99 2.88 -24.16
CA ALA A 311 17.61 3.38 -22.94
C ALA A 311 17.14 2.63 -21.70
N ILE A 312 15.84 2.27 -21.65
CA ILE A 312 15.29 1.47 -20.56
C ILE A 312 15.88 0.05 -20.57
N ALA A 313 15.97 -0.59 -21.76
CA ALA A 313 16.51 -1.93 -21.89
C ALA A 313 17.99 -1.99 -21.49
N GLU A 314 18.80 -1.01 -21.89
CA GLU A 314 20.21 -0.94 -21.51
C GLU A 314 20.39 -0.84 -19.99
N ALA A 315 19.64 0.05 -19.36
CA ALA A 315 19.67 0.19 -17.91
C ALA A 315 19.19 -1.09 -17.17
N MET A 316 18.24 -1.84 -17.75
CA MET A 316 17.75 -3.09 -17.15
C MET A 316 18.75 -4.24 -17.21
N LYS A 317 19.78 -4.18 -18.07
CA LYS A 317 20.86 -5.21 -18.11
C LYS A 317 21.61 -5.32 -16.78
N HIS A 318 21.67 -4.23 -15.99
CA HIS A 318 22.27 -4.24 -14.65
C HIS A 318 21.48 -5.05 -13.60
N LEU A 319 20.32 -5.61 -13.95
CA LEU A 319 19.50 -6.46 -13.09
C LEU A 319 19.67 -7.96 -13.40
N SER A 320 20.57 -8.31 -14.33
CA SER A 320 20.85 -9.70 -14.65
C SER A 320 21.51 -10.40 -13.47
N LEU A 321 21.02 -11.60 -13.10
CA LEU A 321 21.50 -12.46 -12.01
C LEU A 321 22.53 -13.48 -12.55
#